data_c5044cb4b59e345f0f72e82c1a3f1b47
#
_entry.id   c5044cb4b59e345f0f72e82c1a3f1b47
#
_cell.length_a   1.000
_cell.length_b   1.000
_cell.length_c   1.000
_cell.angle_alpha   90.00
_cell.angle_beta   90.00
_cell.angle_gamma   90.00
#
_symmetry.space_group_name_H-M   'P 1'
#
loop_
_entity.id
_entity.type
_entity.pdbx_description
1 polymer ?
#
loop_
_entity_poly.entity_id
_entity_poly.type
_entity_poly.pdbx_seq_one_letter_code
_entity_poly.pdbx_strand_id
1 'polypeptide(L)'
;IVNVSTIFSRTHYYGRIPYVVPKSGLNALGKGLALELGEERGIRVNTLFPGPIESERIDTVFATMDELQNIPPGSTSQEFRDLMITTRNGDEGLEYRYPTPTDVANGIVWLASEESAAVSGHHVEVTNGMQVPAQSRSQLVSWPDKRLEDLTNNVVLILGGSNYEQALTYAERQIKSGAHVLLAFRSL
;
A
#
# COMPACT_ATOMS: atom_id res chain seq x y z
N ILE A 1 -8.41 6.80 16.51
CA ILE A 1 -9.29 7.18 15.38
C ILE A 1 -8.65 6.70 14.09
N VAL A 2 -9.42 6.05 13.21
CA VAL A 2 -8.98 5.67 11.87
C VAL A 2 -9.89 6.33 10.84
N ASN A 3 -9.34 7.25 10.06
CA ASN A 3 -10.04 7.87 8.94
C ASN A 3 -9.87 7.01 7.69
N VAL A 4 -10.92 6.79 6.92
CA VAL A 4 -10.84 6.10 5.64
C VAL A 4 -10.95 7.11 4.50
N SER A 5 -9.81 7.42 3.88
CA SER A 5 -9.70 8.32 2.74
C SER A 5 -9.66 7.55 1.41
N THR A 6 -8.80 7.91 0.52
CA THR A 6 -8.59 7.26 -0.78
C THR A 6 -7.24 7.66 -1.36
N ILE A 7 -6.65 6.77 -2.14
CA ILE A 7 -5.46 7.07 -2.93
C ILE A 7 -5.69 8.23 -3.91
N PHE A 8 -6.91 8.37 -4.44
CA PHE A 8 -7.26 9.45 -5.37
C PHE A 8 -7.19 10.85 -4.75
N SER A 9 -7.09 10.97 -3.42
CA SER A 9 -6.81 12.25 -2.77
C SER A 9 -5.37 12.74 -2.95
N ARG A 10 -4.48 11.91 -3.50
CA ARG A 10 -3.08 12.24 -3.83
C ARG A 10 -2.84 12.30 -5.33
N THR A 11 -3.54 11.47 -6.09
CA THR A 11 -3.49 11.42 -7.55
C THR A 11 -4.83 11.87 -8.11
N HIS A 12 -4.81 12.82 -9.03
CA HIS A 12 -6.03 13.39 -9.59
C HIS A 12 -6.41 12.65 -10.88
N TYR A 13 -7.68 12.24 -10.94
CA TYR A 13 -8.25 11.62 -12.12
C TYR A 13 -9.39 12.47 -12.69
N TYR A 14 -9.59 12.40 -13.97
CA TYR A 14 -10.64 13.14 -14.68
C TYR A 14 -12.01 12.82 -14.08
N GLY A 15 -12.86 13.84 -13.91
CA GLY A 15 -14.22 13.69 -13.40
C GLY A 15 -14.34 13.37 -11.89
N ARG A 16 -13.24 13.36 -11.12
CA ARG A 16 -13.23 12.93 -9.70
C ARG A 16 -13.14 14.08 -8.69
N ILE A 17 -13.14 15.33 -9.12
CA ILE A 17 -13.00 16.50 -8.24
C ILE A 17 -14.01 16.50 -7.06
N PRO A 18 -15.32 16.27 -7.28
CA PRO A 18 -16.30 16.30 -6.17
C PRO A 18 -16.04 15.22 -5.09
N TYR A 19 -15.41 14.11 -5.49
CA TYR A 19 -15.02 13.04 -4.56
C TYR A 19 -13.67 13.32 -3.88
N VAL A 20 -12.71 13.85 -4.61
CA VAL A 20 -11.34 14.07 -4.12
C VAL A 20 -11.25 15.21 -3.12
N VAL A 21 -12.00 16.31 -3.33
CA VAL A 21 -11.96 17.49 -2.44
C VAL A 21 -12.28 17.14 -0.98
N PRO A 22 -13.42 16.52 -0.64
CA PRO A 22 -13.72 16.17 0.75
C PRO A 22 -12.73 15.14 1.33
N LYS A 23 -12.21 14.23 0.51
CA LYS A 23 -11.21 13.25 0.96
C LYS A 23 -9.85 13.88 1.24
N SER A 24 -9.45 14.89 0.47
CA SER A 24 -8.25 15.68 0.76
C SER A 24 -8.41 16.51 2.05
N GLY A 25 -9.60 17.07 2.28
CA GLY A 25 -9.94 17.71 3.55
C GLY A 25 -9.84 16.76 4.74
N LEU A 26 -10.30 15.51 4.58
CA LEU A 26 -10.19 14.47 5.60
C LEU A 26 -8.73 14.13 5.93
N ASN A 27 -7.82 14.17 4.93
CA ASN A 27 -6.40 13.94 5.16
C ASN A 27 -5.77 15.03 6.03
N ALA A 28 -6.11 16.30 5.76
CA ALA A 28 -5.65 17.43 6.55
C ALA A 28 -6.23 17.38 7.99
N LEU A 29 -7.52 17.09 8.11
CA LEU A 29 -8.20 16.90 9.40
C LEU A 29 -7.51 15.82 10.24
N GLY A 30 -7.18 14.67 9.61
CA GLY A 30 -6.52 13.55 10.31
C GLY A 30 -5.18 13.94 10.93
N LYS A 31 -4.39 14.76 10.25
CA LYS A 31 -3.11 15.27 10.77
C LYS A 31 -3.30 16.27 11.90
N GLY A 32 -4.25 17.22 11.74
CA GLY A 32 -4.59 18.17 12.80
C GLY A 32 -5.06 17.48 14.07
N LEU A 33 -6.00 16.55 13.95
CA LEU A 33 -6.50 15.78 15.08
C LEU A 33 -5.42 14.91 15.74
N ALA A 34 -4.47 14.35 14.96
CA ALA A 34 -3.38 13.58 15.53
C ALA A 34 -2.48 14.43 16.44
N LEU A 35 -2.24 15.68 16.07
CA LEU A 35 -1.49 16.64 16.88
C LEU A 35 -2.27 17.02 18.14
N GLU A 36 -3.48 17.59 17.97
CA GLU A 36 -4.27 18.13 19.05
C GLU A 36 -4.70 17.07 20.07
N LEU A 37 -5.27 15.96 19.59
CA LEU A 37 -5.75 14.88 20.48
C LEU A 37 -4.62 13.98 20.98
N GLY A 38 -3.51 13.88 20.26
CA GLY A 38 -2.35 13.13 20.69
C GLY A 38 -1.71 13.74 21.93
N GLU A 39 -1.47 15.04 21.90
CA GLU A 39 -0.88 15.79 22.99
C GLU A 39 -1.81 15.88 24.22
N GLU A 40 -3.09 16.22 23.99
CA GLU A 40 -4.02 16.47 25.09
C GLU A 40 -4.62 15.20 25.70
N ARG A 41 -4.83 14.18 24.92
CA ARG A 41 -5.66 13.02 25.29
C ARG A 41 -4.99 11.66 25.07
N GLY A 42 -3.80 11.60 24.46
CA GLY A 42 -3.16 10.34 24.11
C GLY A 42 -3.90 9.55 23.05
N ILE A 43 -4.70 10.23 22.20
CA ILE A 43 -5.50 9.59 21.15
C ILE A 43 -4.71 9.58 19.85
N ARG A 44 -4.44 8.40 19.32
CA ARG A 44 -3.84 8.22 18.00
C ARG A 44 -4.88 8.46 16.90
N VAL A 45 -4.48 9.16 15.84
CA VAL A 45 -5.31 9.40 14.67
C VAL A 45 -4.50 9.08 13.41
N ASN A 46 -4.98 8.13 12.62
CA ASN A 46 -4.34 7.73 11.36
C ASN A 46 -5.35 7.75 10.22
N THR A 47 -4.85 7.85 9.00
CA THR A 47 -5.69 7.84 7.80
C THR A 47 -5.28 6.68 6.90
N LEU A 48 -6.23 5.81 6.59
CA LEU A 48 -6.06 4.72 5.64
C LEU A 48 -6.41 5.21 4.23
N PHE A 49 -5.60 4.82 3.25
CA PHE A 49 -5.78 5.15 1.83
C PHE A 49 -5.99 3.87 1.03
N PRO A 50 -7.23 3.41 0.87
CA PRO A 50 -7.50 2.32 -0.07
C PRO A 50 -7.24 2.75 -1.50
N GLY A 51 -6.76 1.80 -2.31
CA GLY A 51 -6.83 1.85 -3.76
C GLY A 51 -8.24 1.54 -4.27
N PRO A 52 -8.39 1.23 -5.56
CA PRO A 52 -9.61 0.61 -6.08
C PRO A 52 -9.86 -0.68 -5.33
N ILE A 53 -11.05 -0.81 -4.70
CA ILE A 53 -11.42 -2.01 -3.94
C ILE A 53 -12.30 -2.87 -4.84
N GLU A 54 -12.01 -4.16 -4.92
CA GLU A 54 -12.79 -5.12 -5.66
C GLU A 54 -14.26 -5.09 -5.22
N SER A 55 -15.15 -4.65 -6.12
CA SER A 55 -16.58 -4.49 -5.88
C SER A 55 -17.31 -4.11 -7.16
N GLU A 56 -18.60 -4.42 -7.26
CA GLU A 56 -19.48 -3.95 -8.34
C GLU A 56 -19.46 -2.41 -8.51
N ARG A 57 -19.24 -1.69 -7.41
CA ARG A 57 -19.14 -0.24 -7.43
C ARG A 57 -17.92 0.26 -8.23
N ILE A 58 -16.75 -0.39 -8.09
CA ILE A 58 -15.56 0.05 -8.81
C ILE A 58 -15.72 -0.19 -10.31
N ASP A 59 -16.37 -1.27 -10.70
CA ASP A 59 -16.64 -1.57 -12.10
C ASP A 59 -17.54 -0.50 -12.72
N THR A 60 -18.61 -0.08 -12.02
CA THR A 60 -19.47 1.03 -12.44
C THR A 60 -18.69 2.35 -12.55
N VAL A 61 -17.79 2.62 -11.59
CA VAL A 61 -16.96 3.84 -11.60
C VAL A 61 -16.04 3.85 -12.82
N PHE A 62 -15.38 2.75 -13.11
CA PHE A 62 -14.47 2.66 -14.25
C PHE A 62 -15.22 2.74 -15.59
N ALA A 63 -16.37 2.08 -15.71
CA ALA A 63 -17.22 2.21 -16.90
C ALA A 63 -17.64 3.68 -17.14
N THR A 64 -18.03 4.39 -16.08
CA THR A 64 -18.36 5.82 -16.20
C THR A 64 -17.14 6.66 -16.59
N MET A 65 -15.95 6.33 -16.13
CA MET A 65 -14.72 7.02 -16.52
C MET A 65 -14.36 6.77 -17.98
N ASP A 66 -14.54 5.55 -18.48
CA ASP A 66 -14.36 5.22 -19.90
C ASP A 66 -15.32 6.02 -20.78
N GLU A 67 -16.59 6.10 -20.40
CA GLU A 67 -17.62 6.90 -21.13
C GLU A 67 -17.26 8.39 -21.15
N LEU A 68 -16.92 8.97 -20.00
CA LEU A 68 -16.56 10.39 -19.88
C LEU A 68 -15.32 10.78 -20.69
N GLN A 69 -14.40 9.86 -20.86
CA GLN A 69 -13.16 10.06 -21.62
C GLN A 69 -13.30 9.62 -23.09
N ASN A 70 -14.44 9.03 -23.46
CA ASN A 70 -14.69 8.47 -24.79
C ASN A 70 -13.59 7.48 -25.22
N ILE A 71 -13.22 6.58 -24.31
CA ILE A 71 -12.27 5.49 -24.53
C ILE A 71 -12.99 4.13 -24.53
N PRO A 72 -12.37 3.07 -25.08
CA PRO A 72 -13.00 1.75 -25.13
C PRO A 72 -13.38 1.23 -23.72
N PRO A 73 -14.52 0.53 -23.58
CA PRO A 73 -14.92 -0.06 -22.31
C PRO A 73 -13.85 -0.98 -21.74
N GLY A 74 -13.58 -0.87 -20.44
CA GLY A 74 -12.56 -1.63 -19.73
C GLY A 74 -11.16 -1.02 -19.74
N SER A 75 -10.92 0.07 -20.49
CA SER A 75 -9.62 0.74 -20.58
C SER A 75 -9.14 1.24 -19.22
N THR A 76 -10.01 1.94 -18.48
CA THR A 76 -9.66 2.43 -17.14
C THR A 76 -9.36 1.28 -16.17
N SER A 77 -10.18 0.23 -16.19
CA SER A 77 -9.94 -0.94 -15.35
C SER A 77 -8.59 -1.60 -15.64
N GLN A 78 -8.23 -1.71 -16.91
CA GLN A 78 -6.93 -2.26 -17.31
C GLN A 78 -5.77 -1.37 -16.89
N GLU A 79 -5.88 -0.06 -17.09
CA GLU A 79 -4.87 0.92 -16.66
C GLU A 79 -4.58 0.79 -15.16
N PHE A 80 -5.63 0.70 -14.33
CA PHE A 80 -5.45 0.53 -12.89
C PHE A 80 -4.84 -0.81 -12.52
N ARG A 81 -5.20 -1.90 -13.22
CA ARG A 81 -4.56 -3.21 -13.02
C ARG A 81 -3.07 -3.16 -13.33
N ASP A 82 -2.68 -2.49 -14.40
CA ASP A 82 -1.28 -2.35 -14.81
C ASP A 82 -0.43 -1.55 -13.80
N LEU A 83 -1.07 -0.76 -12.95
CA LEU A 83 -0.42 -0.05 -11.85
C LEU A 83 -0.23 -0.91 -10.59
N MET A 84 -0.87 -2.07 -10.50
CA MET A 84 -0.75 -2.94 -9.34
C MET A 84 0.57 -3.70 -9.35
N ILE A 85 1.14 -3.89 -8.16
CA ILE A 85 2.19 -4.88 -7.97
C ILE A 85 1.53 -6.23 -7.73
N THR A 86 2.20 -7.28 -8.18
CA THR A 86 1.79 -8.65 -7.99
C THR A 86 1.57 -8.96 -6.50
N THR A 87 0.40 -9.46 -6.16
CA THR A 87 0.08 -9.94 -4.82
C THR A 87 0.12 -11.45 -4.81
N ARG A 88 0.73 -12.04 -3.78
CA ARG A 88 0.72 -13.48 -3.61
C ARG A 88 -0.67 -13.95 -3.17
N ASN A 89 -1.29 -14.84 -3.92
CA ASN A 89 -2.58 -15.42 -3.61
C ASN A 89 -2.41 -16.86 -3.12
N GLY A 90 -2.04 -17.02 -1.83
CA GLY A 90 -1.85 -18.33 -1.22
C GLY A 90 -0.87 -19.23 -2.01
N ASP A 91 -1.29 -20.46 -2.27
CA ASP A 91 -0.51 -21.46 -3.04
C ASP A 91 -0.69 -21.33 -4.56
N GLU A 92 -1.58 -20.46 -5.04
CA GLU A 92 -1.90 -20.30 -6.46
C GLU A 92 -0.91 -19.40 -7.22
N GLY A 93 0.06 -18.80 -6.51
CA GLY A 93 1.09 -17.97 -7.12
C GLY A 93 0.86 -16.46 -6.99
N LEU A 94 1.37 -15.70 -7.95
CA LEU A 94 1.31 -14.24 -7.96
C LEU A 94 0.16 -13.75 -8.85
N GLU A 95 -0.73 -12.93 -8.30
CA GLU A 95 -1.88 -12.39 -9.01
C GLU A 95 -1.88 -10.85 -8.96
N TYR A 96 -2.25 -10.22 -10.08
CA TYR A 96 -2.54 -8.80 -10.16
C TYR A 96 -4.02 -8.58 -9.79
N ARG A 97 -4.30 -8.14 -8.59
CA ARG A 97 -5.67 -7.91 -8.13
C ARG A 97 -5.83 -6.59 -7.39
N TYR A 98 -7.02 -6.07 -7.39
CA TYR A 98 -7.39 -4.98 -6.50
C TYR A 98 -7.37 -5.45 -5.03
N PRO A 99 -7.12 -4.54 -4.07
CA PRO A 99 -7.40 -4.81 -2.68
C PRO A 99 -8.85 -5.26 -2.50
N THR A 100 -9.05 -6.28 -1.70
CA THR A 100 -10.38 -6.73 -1.29
C THR A 100 -10.90 -5.90 -0.11
N PRO A 101 -12.20 -5.94 0.19
CA PRO A 101 -12.74 -5.37 1.43
C PRO A 101 -12.03 -5.89 2.68
N THR A 102 -11.62 -7.16 2.68
CA THR A 102 -10.89 -7.79 3.80
C THR A 102 -9.50 -7.18 3.97
N ASP A 103 -8.76 -6.89 2.89
CA ASP A 103 -7.45 -6.24 2.97
C ASP A 103 -7.56 -4.86 3.64
N VAL A 104 -8.60 -4.10 3.28
CA VAL A 104 -8.88 -2.79 3.88
C VAL A 104 -9.28 -2.93 5.35
N ALA A 105 -10.15 -3.89 5.68
CA ALA A 105 -10.58 -4.15 7.05
C ALA A 105 -9.39 -4.53 7.95
N ASN A 106 -8.48 -5.38 7.46
CA ASN A 106 -7.26 -5.74 8.19
C ASN A 106 -6.38 -4.52 8.48
N GLY A 107 -6.24 -3.60 7.52
CA GLY A 107 -5.53 -2.34 7.73
C GLY A 107 -6.17 -1.47 8.81
N ILE A 108 -7.51 -1.40 8.86
CA ILE A 108 -8.25 -0.67 9.89
C ILE A 108 -8.05 -1.30 11.26
N VAL A 109 -8.19 -2.62 11.37
CA VAL A 109 -8.02 -3.38 12.62
C VAL A 109 -6.61 -3.20 13.16
N TRP A 110 -5.58 -3.32 12.31
CA TRP A 110 -4.19 -3.08 12.71
C TRP A 110 -4.00 -1.65 13.23
N LEU A 111 -4.48 -0.62 12.53
CA LEU A 111 -4.37 0.77 12.97
C LEU A 111 -5.12 1.05 14.28
N ALA A 112 -6.17 0.29 14.58
CA ALA A 112 -6.94 0.40 15.81
C ALA A 112 -6.33 -0.40 16.99
N SER A 113 -5.42 -1.33 16.70
CA SER A 113 -4.83 -2.22 17.70
C SER A 113 -3.60 -1.63 18.39
N GLU A 114 -3.14 -2.28 19.46
CA GLU A 114 -1.89 -1.96 20.16
C GLU A 114 -0.65 -2.24 19.32
N GLU A 115 -0.74 -3.08 18.30
CA GLU A 115 0.38 -3.38 17.40
C GLU A 115 0.86 -2.13 16.64
N SER A 116 -0.02 -1.16 16.45
CA SER A 116 0.29 0.14 15.84
C SER A 116 0.45 1.28 16.86
N ALA A 117 0.74 0.98 18.13
CA ALA A 117 0.78 1.98 19.22
C ALA A 117 1.71 3.18 18.93
N ALA A 118 2.81 2.96 18.23
CA ALA A 118 3.76 4.01 17.85
C ALA A 118 3.36 4.78 16.58
N VAL A 119 2.21 4.48 15.96
CA VAL A 119 1.78 5.08 14.70
C VAL A 119 0.65 6.08 14.96
N SER A 120 0.92 7.37 14.76
CA SER A 120 -0.07 8.46 14.83
C SER A 120 0.25 9.55 13.80
N GLY A 121 -0.76 10.19 13.23
CA GLY A 121 -0.62 11.19 12.18
C GLY A 121 -0.22 10.61 10.81
N HIS A 122 -0.23 9.29 10.65
CA HIS A 122 0.28 8.61 9.46
C HIS A 122 -0.80 8.35 8.42
N HIS A 123 -0.32 8.24 7.18
CA HIS A 123 -1.10 7.80 6.02
C HIS A 123 -0.65 6.39 5.63
N VAL A 124 -1.54 5.42 5.79
CA VAL A 124 -1.28 4.02 5.48
C VAL A 124 -2.02 3.62 4.21
N GLU A 125 -1.31 3.08 3.25
CA GLU A 125 -1.86 2.72 1.94
C GLU A 125 -2.17 1.22 1.88
N VAL A 126 -3.36 0.90 1.36
CA VAL A 126 -3.80 -0.46 1.03
C VAL A 126 -4.17 -0.46 -0.46
N THR A 127 -3.16 -0.60 -1.31
CA THR A 127 -3.26 -0.31 -2.75
C THR A 127 -2.67 -1.38 -3.65
N ASN A 128 -2.15 -2.47 -3.09
CA ASN A 128 -1.35 -3.46 -3.82
C ASN A 128 -0.23 -2.81 -4.65
N GLY A 129 0.43 -1.80 -4.07
CA GLY A 129 1.58 -1.14 -4.67
C GLY A 129 1.26 -0.17 -5.82
N MET A 130 0.00 0.20 -6.03
CA MET A 130 -0.42 1.10 -7.12
C MET A 130 0.35 2.43 -7.15
N GLN A 131 0.86 2.90 -5.99
CA GLN A 131 1.62 4.15 -5.87
C GLN A 131 3.12 3.99 -6.10
N VAL A 132 3.59 2.79 -6.33
CA VAL A 132 5.00 2.58 -6.68
C VAL A 132 5.24 3.11 -8.09
N PRO A 133 6.22 4.01 -8.30
CA PRO A 133 6.48 4.57 -9.61
C PRO A 133 6.75 3.50 -10.68
N ALA A 134 6.21 3.69 -11.86
CA ALA A 134 6.39 2.74 -12.99
C ALA A 134 7.87 2.48 -13.34
N GLN A 135 8.76 3.44 -13.08
CA GLN A 135 10.21 3.26 -13.26
C GLN A 135 10.79 2.16 -12.35
N SER A 136 10.21 1.95 -11.17
CA SER A 136 10.60 0.84 -10.28
C SER A 136 10.24 -0.52 -10.87
N ARG A 137 9.16 -0.61 -11.66
CA ARG A 137 8.76 -1.83 -12.35
C ARG A 137 9.72 -2.23 -13.44
N SER A 138 10.18 -1.28 -14.27
CA SER A 138 11.14 -1.57 -15.35
C SER A 138 12.49 -2.03 -14.81
N GLN A 139 12.88 -1.57 -13.64
CA GLN A 139 14.08 -2.02 -12.95
C GLN A 139 13.92 -3.41 -12.33
N LEU A 140 12.72 -3.76 -11.86
CA LEU A 140 12.42 -5.09 -11.32
C LEU A 140 12.36 -6.16 -12.44
N VAL A 141 11.86 -5.81 -13.61
CA VAL A 141 11.77 -6.70 -14.78
C VAL A 141 13.16 -7.01 -15.39
N SER A 142 14.17 -6.16 -15.15
CA SER A 142 15.54 -6.40 -15.61
C SER A 142 16.35 -7.35 -14.72
N TRP A 143 15.79 -7.84 -13.63
CA TRP A 143 16.44 -8.89 -12.83
C TRP A 143 16.36 -10.22 -13.57
N PRO A 144 17.49 -10.94 -13.71
CA PRO A 144 17.48 -12.19 -14.44
C PRO A 144 16.53 -13.21 -13.79
N ASP A 145 15.64 -13.79 -14.61
CA ASP A 145 14.58 -14.73 -14.25
C ASP A 145 14.99 -15.91 -13.35
N LYS A 146 16.27 -16.24 -13.32
CA LYS A 146 16.78 -17.41 -12.61
C LYS A 146 16.73 -17.35 -11.07
N ARG A 147 16.39 -16.22 -10.47
CA ARG A 147 16.40 -16.07 -9.01
C ARG A 147 15.03 -16.10 -8.35
N LEU A 148 13.96 -15.89 -9.11
CA LEU A 148 12.61 -15.94 -8.57
C LEU A 148 12.05 -17.35 -8.49
N GLU A 149 12.53 -18.27 -9.32
CA GLU A 149 12.11 -19.68 -9.32
C GLU A 149 12.64 -20.47 -8.12
N ASP A 150 13.76 -20.04 -7.52
CA ASP A 150 14.40 -20.72 -6.37
C ASP A 150 13.98 -20.16 -5.01
N LEU A 151 13.15 -19.12 -4.98
CA LEU A 151 12.68 -18.51 -3.74
C LEU A 151 11.43 -19.22 -3.20
N THR A 152 11.57 -20.44 -2.81
CA THR A 152 10.48 -21.26 -2.24
C THR A 152 10.03 -20.79 -0.86
N ASN A 153 10.72 -19.83 -0.22
CA ASN A 153 10.40 -19.34 1.11
C ASN A 153 10.49 -17.81 1.21
N ASN A 154 9.90 -17.26 2.23
CA ASN A 154 9.79 -15.82 2.46
C ASN A 154 11.12 -15.07 2.25
N VAL A 155 11.09 -13.99 1.45
CA VAL A 155 12.20 -13.05 1.32
C VAL A 155 11.98 -11.90 2.28
N VAL A 156 12.91 -11.70 3.21
CA VAL A 156 12.89 -10.58 4.14
C VAL A 156 13.95 -9.59 3.71
N LEU A 157 13.53 -8.39 3.31
CA LEU A 157 14.43 -7.27 3.03
C LEU A 157 14.57 -6.41 4.27
N ILE A 158 15.79 -6.32 4.81
CA ILE A 158 16.10 -5.45 5.92
C ILE A 158 16.88 -4.24 5.40
N LEU A 159 16.25 -3.08 5.43
CA LEU A 159 16.89 -1.82 5.11
C LEU A 159 17.48 -1.24 6.39
N GLY A 160 18.80 -1.28 6.51
CA GLY A 160 19.51 -0.85 7.71
C GLY A 160 19.52 0.67 7.88
N GLY A 161 19.11 1.10 9.07
CA GLY A 161 19.42 2.42 9.62
C GLY A 161 20.80 2.42 10.29
N SER A 162 20.99 3.29 11.27
CA SER A 162 22.27 3.50 11.99
C SER A 162 22.71 2.33 12.93
N ASN A 163 21.90 1.30 13.12
CA ASN A 163 22.20 0.19 14.02
C ASN A 163 22.37 -1.13 13.29
N TYR A 164 23.59 -1.34 12.79
CA TYR A 164 23.99 -2.54 12.06
C TYR A 164 23.85 -3.85 12.88
N GLU A 165 24.21 -3.82 14.16
CA GLU A 165 24.19 -5.02 15.02
C GLU A 165 22.78 -5.54 15.29
N GLN A 166 21.82 -4.64 15.49
CA GLN A 166 20.42 -5.04 15.64
C GLN A 166 19.86 -5.64 14.35
N ALA A 167 20.20 -5.05 13.19
CA ALA A 167 19.77 -5.58 11.92
C ALA A 167 20.36 -6.97 11.63
N LEU A 168 21.63 -7.20 11.98
CA LEU A 168 22.25 -8.53 11.88
C LEU A 168 21.58 -9.55 12.79
N THR A 169 21.34 -9.21 14.05
CA THR A 169 20.65 -10.10 15.00
C THR A 169 19.26 -10.49 14.50
N TYR A 170 18.54 -9.54 13.92
CA TYR A 170 17.24 -9.81 13.33
C TYR A 170 17.34 -10.72 12.09
N ALA A 171 18.31 -10.45 11.21
CA ALA A 171 18.59 -11.26 10.03
C ALA A 171 18.91 -12.71 10.38
N GLU A 172 19.81 -12.93 11.36
CA GLU A 172 20.17 -14.27 11.84
C GLU A 172 18.96 -15.05 12.38
N ARG A 173 18.05 -14.37 13.06
CA ARG A 173 16.81 -14.96 13.56
C ARG A 173 15.90 -15.40 12.42
N GLN A 174 15.78 -14.57 11.38
CA GLN A 174 14.95 -14.89 10.20
C GLN A 174 15.56 -16.02 9.38
N ILE A 175 16.88 -16.03 9.20
CA ILE A 175 17.58 -17.13 8.49
C ILE A 175 17.39 -18.46 9.23
N LYS A 176 17.45 -18.46 10.57
CA LYS A 176 17.19 -19.67 11.39
C LYS A 176 15.76 -20.19 11.23
N SER A 177 14.81 -19.36 10.85
CA SER A 177 13.43 -19.75 10.55
C SER A 177 13.22 -20.13 9.07
N GLY A 178 14.29 -20.23 8.28
CA GLY A 178 14.24 -20.65 6.88
C GLY A 178 13.96 -19.54 5.87
N ALA A 179 14.02 -18.28 6.27
CA ALA A 179 13.85 -17.14 5.38
C ALA A 179 15.15 -16.79 4.64
N HIS A 180 15.02 -16.32 3.41
CA HIS A 180 16.11 -15.65 2.69
C HIS A 180 16.15 -14.18 3.07
N VAL A 181 17.27 -13.69 3.59
CA VAL A 181 17.40 -12.32 4.07
C VAL A 181 18.33 -11.51 3.18
N LEU A 182 17.83 -10.39 2.66
CA LEU A 182 18.58 -9.37 1.93
C LEU A 182 18.83 -8.18 2.88
N LEU A 183 20.12 -7.88 3.10
CA LEU A 183 20.52 -6.73 3.90
C LEU A 183 21.04 -5.63 2.98
N ALA A 184 20.44 -4.44 3.09
CA ALA A 184 20.90 -3.25 2.38
C ALA A 184 21.25 -2.15 3.39
N PHE A 185 22.48 -1.70 3.40
CA PHE A 185 22.96 -0.61 4.23
C PHE A 185 23.48 0.52 3.36
N ARG A 186 23.26 1.75 3.80
CA ARG A 186 23.94 2.91 3.23
C ARG A 186 25.36 2.92 3.78
N SER A 187 26.37 2.86 2.91
CA SER A 187 27.75 3.16 3.32
C SER A 187 27.81 4.62 3.82
N LEU A 188 28.34 4.81 5.00
CA LEU A 188 28.68 6.14 5.52
C LEU A 188 29.77 6.78 4.66
#